data_7d109341a30f70c995cd62881152111e
#
_entry.id   7d109341a30f70c995cd62881152111e
#
_cell.length_a   1.000
_cell.length_b   1.000
_cell.length_c   1.000
_cell.angle_alpha   90.00
_cell.angle_beta   90.00
_cell.angle_gamma   90.00
#
_symmetry.space_group_name_H-M   'P 1'
#
loop_
_entity.id
_entity.type
_entity.pdbx_description
1 polymer ?
#
loop_
_entity_poly.entity_id
_entity_poly.type
_entity_poly.pdbx_seq_one_letter_code
_entity_poly.pdbx_strand_id
1 'polypeptide(L)'
;MTQVVTNDVKQLRMDFINIRKTTSDIFQPISTEDAVMQSDSFGSTPNWHIAHVTWFFQKILEKHRQNIDASSINTDYLNSYYQRYSKILPKSDRGKFPRPKVSDTLKYRALIEDLFLNFLDNIEKNNSMTRTLAYDIELANQHEMQHQELIVYDLQHYFQRFEDPLDNYEPKLMKSTNLSKGSDIEQGMVKVSGGLYELGFSGNDFCYDNEIPEHKTYLNPFEIDKYPVTNNEYLEFIDAGGYHDYNFWLSDGWDLVREYQWGAPLYWQKIDGEWYKKDFRGLNKLAPNEPVTNVSYYEADAYSKWAGKRLPTEAEWEKAASWDEDLKKKRLYPWGVRLPSDITSNLLESWKWAPSPIGSYPEGKSHYGCYQMLGDVWEWTSSEYTLYPGFRSKFSEYTDKWAINQKVLRGGSFATPSSQIRNSYRNYFKPYERIPFSGFRCVRDLL
;
A
#
# COMPACT_ATOMS: atom_id res chain seq x y z
N MET A 1 17.00 19.39 4.58
CA MET A 1 16.24 19.67 5.83
C MET A 1 16.31 18.44 6.72
N THR A 2 16.55 18.60 8.00
CA THR A 2 16.63 17.49 8.95
C THR A 2 15.19 17.17 9.38
N GLN A 3 14.68 16.00 9.01
CA GLN A 3 13.36 15.54 9.46
C GLN A 3 13.30 15.58 11.00
N VAL A 4 12.26 16.14 11.53
CA VAL A 4 11.96 16.13 12.96
C VAL A 4 10.90 15.03 13.18
N VAL A 5 11.37 13.78 13.31
CA VAL A 5 10.53 12.75 13.93
C VAL A 5 10.26 13.21 15.36
N THR A 6 9.03 12.98 15.85
CA THR A 6 8.73 13.32 17.25
C THR A 6 9.75 12.70 18.18
N ASN A 7 10.31 13.49 19.06
CA ASN A 7 11.18 13.01 20.14
C ASN A 7 10.35 12.68 21.40
N ASP A 8 9.04 12.74 21.32
CA ASP A 8 8.15 12.38 22.42
C ASP A 8 8.08 10.86 22.56
N VAL A 9 8.78 10.35 23.57
CA VAL A 9 8.82 8.92 23.90
C VAL A 9 7.43 8.37 24.18
N LYS A 10 6.55 9.15 24.80
CA LYS A 10 5.17 8.72 25.12
C LYS A 10 4.36 8.48 23.85
N GLN A 11 4.49 9.40 22.89
CA GLN A 11 3.81 9.23 21.60
C GLN A 11 4.34 7.99 20.87
N LEU A 12 5.66 7.83 20.73
CA LEU A 12 6.28 6.66 20.10
C LEU A 12 5.88 5.34 20.78
N ARG A 13 5.76 5.35 22.12
CA ARG A 13 5.27 4.20 22.89
C ARG A 13 3.81 3.87 22.57
N MET A 14 2.94 4.87 22.52
CA MET A 14 1.53 4.68 22.19
C MET A 14 1.36 4.17 20.76
N ASP A 15 2.10 4.74 19.81
CA ASP A 15 2.07 4.32 18.42
C ASP A 15 2.51 2.86 18.28
N PHE A 16 3.63 2.47 18.91
CA PHE A 16 4.10 1.10 18.97
C PHE A 16 2.99 0.14 19.49
N ILE A 17 2.39 0.44 20.63
CA ILE A 17 1.34 -0.40 21.24
C ILE A 17 0.14 -0.56 20.29
N ASN A 18 -0.31 0.54 19.70
CA ASN A 18 -1.46 0.55 18.78
C ASN A 18 -1.17 -0.25 17.50
N ILE A 19 0.00 -0.07 16.92
CA ILE A 19 0.43 -0.78 15.70
C ILE A 19 0.53 -2.28 15.97
N ARG A 20 1.17 -2.68 17.09
CA ARG A 20 1.28 -4.08 17.50
C ARG A 20 -0.09 -4.71 17.72
N LYS A 21 -1.01 -3.96 18.35
CA LYS A 21 -2.38 -4.39 18.53
C LYS A 21 -3.10 -4.59 17.20
N THR A 22 -3.00 -3.65 16.26
CA THR A 22 -3.63 -3.76 14.93
C THR A 22 -3.13 -4.99 14.18
N THR A 23 -1.81 -5.24 14.18
CA THR A 23 -1.23 -6.46 13.59
C THR A 23 -1.82 -7.72 14.24
N SER A 24 -1.97 -7.72 15.55
CA SER A 24 -2.57 -8.85 16.30
C SER A 24 -4.04 -9.03 15.96
N ASP A 25 -4.79 -7.93 15.83
CA ASP A 25 -6.21 -7.95 15.44
C ASP A 25 -6.42 -8.52 14.02
N ILE A 26 -5.48 -8.27 13.08
CA ILE A 26 -5.48 -8.85 11.73
C ILE A 26 -5.12 -10.35 11.78
N PHE A 27 -4.17 -10.73 12.61
CA PHE A 27 -3.63 -12.10 12.65
C PHE A 27 -4.49 -13.07 13.49
N GLN A 28 -5.12 -12.60 14.55
CA GLN A 28 -5.82 -13.45 15.54
C GLN A 28 -6.93 -14.34 14.93
N PRO A 29 -7.69 -13.91 13.90
CA PRO A 29 -8.71 -14.77 13.30
C PRO A 29 -8.16 -15.90 12.43
N ILE A 30 -6.84 -15.91 12.14
CA ILE A 30 -6.22 -16.91 11.25
C ILE A 30 -5.96 -18.19 12.03
N SER A 31 -6.37 -19.35 11.49
CA SER A 31 -6.02 -20.64 12.07
C SER A 31 -4.51 -20.88 12.05
N THR A 32 -4.01 -21.79 12.90
CA THR A 32 -2.58 -22.14 12.91
C THR A 32 -2.15 -22.80 11.60
N GLU A 33 -3.05 -23.48 10.94
CA GLU A 33 -2.87 -24.13 9.65
C GLU A 33 -2.75 -23.11 8.52
N ASP A 34 -3.67 -22.14 8.46
CA ASP A 34 -3.67 -21.07 7.45
C ASP A 34 -2.52 -20.09 7.66
N ALA A 35 -2.14 -19.84 8.91
CA ALA A 35 -1.05 -18.92 9.24
C ALA A 35 0.30 -19.34 8.68
N VAL A 36 0.52 -20.62 8.34
CA VAL A 36 1.77 -21.14 7.76
C VAL A 36 1.68 -21.40 6.27
N MET A 37 0.56 -21.11 5.64
CA MET A 37 0.35 -21.29 4.21
C MET A 37 0.84 -20.08 3.42
N GLN A 38 1.55 -20.34 2.33
CA GLN A 38 2.00 -19.34 1.35
C GLN A 38 1.06 -19.37 0.16
N SER A 39 0.45 -18.24 -0.14
CA SER A 39 -0.52 -18.14 -1.23
C SER A 39 0.11 -18.34 -2.60
N ASP A 40 1.31 -17.81 -2.81
CA ASP A 40 2.10 -17.96 -4.04
C ASP A 40 3.58 -17.61 -3.78
N SER A 41 4.42 -17.85 -4.79
CA SER A 41 5.87 -17.59 -4.75
C SER A 41 6.25 -16.11 -4.48
N PHE A 42 5.36 -15.17 -4.78
CA PHE A 42 5.56 -13.74 -4.49
C PHE A 42 5.02 -13.31 -3.12
N GLY A 43 4.16 -14.10 -2.47
CA GLY A 43 3.62 -13.89 -1.13
C GLY A 43 4.54 -14.39 -0.01
N SER A 44 4.08 -14.22 1.22
CA SER A 44 4.70 -14.78 2.42
C SER A 44 3.61 -15.36 3.32
N THR A 45 3.97 -16.25 4.23
CA THR A 45 2.98 -16.76 5.18
C THR A 45 2.64 -15.67 6.21
N PRO A 46 1.40 -15.58 6.71
CA PRO A 46 1.07 -14.67 7.80
C PRO A 46 2.00 -14.81 9.02
N ASN A 47 2.34 -16.04 9.39
CA ASN A 47 3.28 -16.32 10.47
C ASN A 47 4.69 -15.74 10.20
N TRP A 48 5.15 -15.81 8.95
CA TRP A 48 6.43 -15.20 8.57
C TRP A 48 6.38 -13.68 8.73
N HIS A 49 5.29 -13.03 8.30
CA HIS A 49 5.15 -11.58 8.41
C HIS A 49 5.28 -11.09 9.85
N ILE A 50 4.51 -11.66 10.79
CA ILE A 50 4.59 -11.23 12.20
C ILE A 50 5.91 -11.57 12.86
N ALA A 51 6.55 -12.67 12.46
CA ALA A 51 7.89 -13.01 12.93
C ALA A 51 8.95 -12.04 12.38
N HIS A 52 8.85 -11.67 11.08
CA HIS A 52 9.77 -10.76 10.42
C HIS A 52 9.73 -9.34 10.99
N VAL A 53 8.54 -8.77 11.19
CA VAL A 53 8.44 -7.44 11.81
C VAL A 53 8.93 -7.45 13.27
N THR A 54 8.73 -8.54 13.99
CA THR A 54 9.28 -8.73 15.32
C THR A 54 10.81 -8.79 15.30
N TRP A 55 11.38 -9.51 14.33
CA TRP A 55 12.83 -9.55 14.09
C TRP A 55 13.39 -8.16 13.76
N PHE A 56 12.66 -7.34 13.01
CA PHE A 56 13.10 -5.99 12.70
C PHE A 56 13.21 -5.13 13.97
N PHE A 57 12.23 -5.18 14.87
CA PHE A 57 12.33 -4.52 16.19
C PHE A 57 13.49 -5.04 17.03
N GLN A 58 13.75 -6.35 17.00
CA GLN A 58 14.96 -6.91 17.63
C GLN A 58 16.23 -6.25 17.06
N LYS A 59 16.34 -6.09 15.74
CA LYS A 59 17.51 -5.46 15.11
C LYS A 59 17.67 -3.97 15.51
N ILE A 60 16.58 -3.27 15.74
CA ILE A 60 16.64 -1.90 16.30
C ILE A 60 17.17 -1.93 17.72
N LEU A 61 16.68 -2.81 18.59
CA LEU A 61 17.19 -2.97 19.95
C LEU A 61 18.69 -3.31 19.97
N GLU A 62 19.12 -4.28 19.17
CA GLU A 62 20.55 -4.67 19.04
C GLU A 62 21.41 -3.48 18.55
N LYS A 63 20.96 -2.73 17.56
CA LYS A 63 21.62 -1.52 17.06
C LYS A 63 21.87 -0.52 18.17
N HIS A 64 20.95 -0.41 19.13
CA HIS A 64 21.04 0.47 20.29
C HIS A 64 21.57 -0.23 21.54
N ARG A 65 22.39 -1.30 21.35
CA ARG A 65 23.17 -2.00 22.38
C ARG A 65 22.33 -2.70 23.46
N GLN A 66 21.13 -3.11 23.14
CA GLN A 66 20.38 -4.01 24.01
C GLN A 66 20.86 -5.45 23.78
N ASN A 67 21.20 -6.14 24.86
CA ASN A 67 21.52 -7.57 24.78
C ASN A 67 20.22 -8.38 24.79
N ILE A 68 19.99 -9.17 23.76
CA ILE A 68 18.75 -9.94 23.58
C ILE A 68 19.10 -11.40 23.45
N ASP A 69 18.58 -12.22 24.34
CA ASP A 69 18.58 -13.66 24.18
C ASP A 69 17.31 -14.10 23.45
N ALA A 70 17.44 -14.28 22.13
CA ALA A 70 16.40 -14.81 21.27
C ALA A 70 16.69 -16.25 20.83
N SER A 71 17.48 -16.99 21.61
CA SER A 71 17.91 -18.38 21.29
C SER A 71 16.75 -19.36 21.13
N SER A 72 15.57 -19.00 21.64
CA SER A 72 14.36 -19.81 21.52
C SER A 72 13.76 -19.88 20.12
N ILE A 73 14.21 -19.01 19.19
CA ILE A 73 13.73 -18.96 17.81
C ILE A 73 14.91 -18.85 16.83
N ASN A 74 14.86 -19.63 15.74
CA ASN A 74 15.82 -19.46 14.67
C ASN A 74 15.43 -18.24 13.80
N THR A 75 16.17 -17.14 13.95
CA THR A 75 15.92 -15.87 13.25
C THR A 75 16.52 -15.82 11.84
N ASP A 76 17.31 -16.82 11.42
CA ASP A 76 17.95 -16.84 10.09
C ASP A 76 16.93 -16.82 8.93
N TYR A 77 15.73 -17.36 9.15
CA TYR A 77 14.65 -17.38 8.16
C TYR A 77 13.80 -16.10 8.11
N LEU A 78 14.07 -15.15 8.99
CA LEU A 78 13.26 -13.94 9.14
C LEU A 78 13.82 -12.76 8.33
N ASN A 79 15.05 -12.87 7.85
CA ASN A 79 15.64 -11.85 6.99
C ASN A 79 15.06 -11.92 5.57
N SER A 80 14.56 -10.77 5.06
CA SER A 80 13.96 -10.70 3.73
C SER A 80 14.99 -10.44 2.62
N TYR A 81 15.83 -9.41 2.76
CA TYR A 81 16.78 -8.98 1.72
C TYR A 81 18.00 -8.22 2.27
N TYR A 82 18.14 -8.13 3.58
CA TYR A 82 19.27 -7.41 4.20
C TYR A 82 20.53 -8.29 4.25
N GLN A 83 21.40 -8.15 3.25
CA GLN A 83 22.66 -8.94 3.15
C GLN A 83 23.56 -8.77 4.37
N ARG A 84 23.51 -7.59 4.99
CA ARG A 84 24.36 -7.24 6.14
C ARG A 84 24.03 -7.98 7.44
N TYR A 85 22.83 -8.58 7.55
CA TYR A 85 22.40 -9.19 8.80
C TYR A 85 22.59 -10.71 8.84
N SER A 86 22.17 -11.42 7.82
CA SER A 86 22.24 -12.87 7.77
C SER A 86 21.96 -13.40 6.36
N LYS A 87 21.96 -14.73 6.21
CA LYS A 87 21.54 -15.40 4.98
C LYS A 87 20.08 -15.05 4.65
N ILE A 88 19.82 -14.79 3.38
CA ILE A 88 18.47 -14.48 2.88
C ILE A 88 17.77 -15.77 2.49
N LEU A 89 16.55 -15.94 2.95
CA LEU A 89 15.62 -16.95 2.45
C LEU A 89 14.87 -16.37 1.22
N PRO A 90 14.94 -17.04 0.05
CA PRO A 90 14.17 -16.62 -1.11
C PRO A 90 12.68 -16.52 -0.77
N LYS A 91 12.01 -15.49 -1.31
CA LYS A 91 10.59 -15.25 -1.04
C LYS A 91 9.72 -16.46 -1.41
N SER A 92 10.03 -17.11 -2.54
CA SER A 92 9.38 -18.35 -3.01
C SER A 92 9.50 -19.55 -2.08
N ASP A 93 10.42 -19.50 -1.10
CA ASP A 93 10.70 -20.62 -0.20
C ASP A 93 10.09 -20.45 1.19
N ARG A 94 9.50 -19.28 1.49
CA ARG A 94 9.01 -18.98 2.83
C ARG A 94 7.91 -19.90 3.32
N GLY A 95 7.08 -20.42 2.42
CA GLY A 95 6.05 -21.42 2.73
C GLY A 95 6.53 -22.87 2.78
N LYS A 96 7.79 -23.15 2.34
CA LYS A 96 8.34 -24.50 2.37
C LYS A 96 8.88 -24.91 3.75
N PHE A 97 8.97 -23.95 4.67
CA PHE A 97 9.50 -24.16 6.00
C PHE A 97 8.45 -23.75 7.04
N PRO A 98 7.81 -24.70 7.73
CA PRO A 98 6.81 -24.39 8.77
C PRO A 98 7.51 -23.96 10.09
N ARG A 99 8.49 -23.10 10.00
CA ARG A 99 9.30 -22.63 11.14
C ARG A 99 9.54 -21.13 11.06
N PRO A 100 9.48 -20.42 12.21
CA PRO A 100 9.09 -20.92 13.54
C PRO A 100 7.62 -21.40 13.56
N LYS A 101 7.24 -22.22 14.56
CA LYS A 101 5.83 -22.53 14.83
C LYS A 101 5.10 -21.26 15.21
N VAL A 102 3.80 -21.19 14.92
CA VAL A 102 2.96 -20.03 15.30
C VAL A 102 3.09 -19.73 16.80
N SER A 103 3.01 -20.75 17.65
CA SER A 103 3.17 -20.59 19.10
C SER A 103 4.52 -20.00 19.53
N ASP A 104 5.60 -20.37 18.83
CA ASP A 104 6.94 -19.86 19.10
C ASP A 104 7.08 -18.42 18.61
N THR A 105 6.51 -18.12 17.46
CA THR A 105 6.42 -16.73 16.94
C THR A 105 5.69 -15.81 17.92
N LEU A 106 4.55 -16.23 18.44
CA LEU A 106 3.78 -15.42 19.38
C LEU A 106 4.54 -15.19 20.71
N LYS A 107 5.24 -16.21 21.22
CA LYS A 107 6.13 -16.04 22.40
C LYS A 107 7.28 -15.08 22.11
N TYR A 108 7.91 -15.23 20.95
CA TYR A 108 8.97 -14.32 20.51
C TYR A 108 8.47 -12.88 20.37
N ARG A 109 7.27 -12.71 19.78
CA ARG A 109 6.63 -11.41 19.65
C ARG A 109 6.41 -10.76 21.03
N ALA A 110 5.87 -11.49 21.99
CA ALA A 110 5.64 -11.00 23.36
C ALA A 110 6.97 -10.64 24.06
N LEU A 111 8.01 -11.46 23.92
CA LEU A 111 9.34 -11.16 24.47
C LEU A 111 9.90 -9.86 23.95
N ILE A 112 9.91 -9.67 22.62
CA ILE A 112 10.46 -8.46 22.01
C ILE A 112 9.61 -7.24 22.36
N GLU A 113 8.29 -7.38 22.48
CA GLU A 113 7.39 -6.32 22.90
C GLU A 113 7.72 -5.84 24.33
N ASP A 114 7.86 -6.76 25.27
CA ASP A 114 8.25 -6.44 26.65
C ASP A 114 9.62 -5.76 26.71
N LEU A 115 10.61 -6.28 25.98
CA LEU A 115 11.94 -5.69 25.95
C LEU A 115 11.92 -4.28 25.32
N PHE A 116 11.12 -4.07 24.28
CA PHE A 116 11.01 -2.79 23.62
C PHE A 116 10.33 -1.74 24.49
N LEU A 117 9.25 -2.12 25.19
CA LEU A 117 8.58 -1.24 26.15
C LEU A 117 9.50 -0.85 27.32
N ASN A 118 10.22 -1.82 27.89
CA ASN A 118 11.22 -1.56 28.93
C ASN A 118 12.36 -0.65 28.42
N PHE A 119 12.77 -0.81 27.16
CA PHE A 119 13.75 0.06 26.54
C PHE A 119 13.24 1.51 26.43
N LEU A 120 12.00 1.71 25.98
CA LEU A 120 11.37 3.03 25.92
C LEU A 120 11.23 3.69 27.30
N ASP A 121 10.82 2.91 28.32
CA ASP A 121 10.72 3.40 29.69
C ASP A 121 12.09 3.89 30.23
N ASN A 122 13.17 3.17 29.90
CA ASN A 122 14.53 3.57 30.26
C ASN A 122 14.97 4.84 29.53
N ILE A 123 14.62 4.98 28.24
CA ILE A 123 14.90 6.19 27.44
C ILE A 123 14.16 7.41 28.04
N GLU A 124 12.89 7.25 28.39
CA GLU A 124 12.10 8.31 29.02
C GLU A 124 12.71 8.73 30.36
N LYS A 125 12.95 7.75 31.25
CA LYS A 125 13.50 7.98 32.58
C LYS A 125 14.85 8.71 32.56
N ASN A 126 15.71 8.39 31.60
CA ASN A 126 17.06 8.96 31.47
C ASN A 126 17.10 10.16 30.53
N ASN A 127 15.99 10.57 29.93
CA ASN A 127 15.91 11.63 28.93
C ASN A 127 16.97 11.46 27.81
N SER A 128 17.13 10.22 27.33
CA SER A 128 18.22 9.83 26.42
C SER A 128 17.79 9.64 24.96
N MET A 129 16.61 10.14 24.58
CA MET A 129 16.13 10.09 23.21
C MET A 129 17.06 10.91 22.28
N THR A 130 17.47 10.28 21.19
CA THR A 130 18.21 10.93 20.11
C THR A 130 17.38 10.93 18.83
N ARG A 131 17.68 11.87 17.92
CA ARG A 131 17.01 11.93 16.61
C ARG A 131 17.16 10.63 15.81
N THR A 132 18.35 10.01 15.87
CA THR A 132 18.59 8.72 15.17
C THR A 132 17.74 7.61 15.77
N LEU A 133 17.67 7.54 17.10
CA LEU A 133 16.83 6.53 17.76
C LEU A 133 15.35 6.74 17.45
N ALA A 134 14.84 7.98 17.53
CA ALA A 134 13.47 8.30 17.20
C ALA A 134 13.13 7.91 15.74
N TYR A 135 14.04 8.20 14.80
CA TYR A 135 13.87 7.79 13.40
C TYR A 135 13.85 6.25 13.24
N ASP A 136 14.75 5.54 13.90
CA ASP A 136 14.82 4.07 13.83
C ASP A 136 13.54 3.42 14.40
N ILE A 137 13.01 3.96 15.51
CA ILE A 137 11.77 3.48 16.12
C ILE A 137 10.60 3.72 15.16
N GLU A 138 10.48 4.93 14.63
CA GLU A 138 9.42 5.27 13.69
C GLU A 138 9.52 4.43 12.41
N LEU A 139 10.73 4.20 11.88
CA LEU A 139 10.92 3.31 10.74
C LEU A 139 10.44 1.88 11.03
N ALA A 140 10.68 1.36 12.23
CA ALA A 140 10.21 0.03 12.62
C ALA A 140 8.67 -0.02 12.73
N ASN A 141 8.05 1.03 13.27
CA ASN A 141 6.61 1.20 13.31
C ASN A 141 6.02 1.22 11.89
N GLN A 142 6.58 2.03 11.02
CA GLN A 142 6.17 2.15 9.61
C GLN A 142 6.37 0.84 8.85
N HIS A 143 7.45 0.10 9.12
CA HIS A 143 7.70 -1.21 8.54
C HIS A 143 6.66 -2.26 8.98
N GLU A 144 6.28 -2.30 10.25
CA GLU A 144 5.20 -3.20 10.70
C GLU A 144 3.86 -2.84 10.03
N MET A 145 3.55 -1.56 9.89
CA MET A 145 2.34 -1.12 9.18
C MET A 145 2.33 -1.50 7.70
N GLN A 146 3.47 -1.47 6.99
CA GLN A 146 3.55 -2.02 5.63
C GLN A 146 3.21 -3.51 5.61
N HIS A 147 3.70 -4.26 6.60
CA HIS A 147 3.41 -5.68 6.72
C HIS A 147 1.96 -5.99 7.10
N GLN A 148 1.23 -5.08 7.76
CA GLN A 148 -0.22 -5.21 7.95
C GLN A 148 -0.94 -5.31 6.60
N GLU A 149 -0.65 -4.41 5.68
CA GLU A 149 -1.22 -4.45 4.33
C GLU A 149 -0.78 -5.68 3.54
N LEU A 150 0.52 -6.06 3.61
CA LEU A 150 1.02 -7.26 2.94
C LEU A 150 0.35 -8.55 3.43
N ILE A 151 0.07 -8.68 4.73
CA ILE A 151 -0.70 -9.81 5.28
C ILE A 151 -2.08 -9.86 4.63
N VAL A 152 -2.75 -8.71 4.49
CA VAL A 152 -4.09 -8.65 3.89
C VAL A 152 -4.06 -9.04 2.41
N TYR A 153 -3.03 -8.65 1.63
CA TYR A 153 -2.85 -9.13 0.25
C TYR A 153 -2.72 -10.65 0.19
N ASP A 154 -1.82 -11.19 1.01
CA ASP A 154 -1.52 -12.62 1.01
C ASP A 154 -2.72 -13.45 1.47
N LEU A 155 -3.48 -12.97 2.47
CA LEU A 155 -4.71 -13.60 2.92
C LEU A 155 -5.78 -13.58 1.83
N GLN A 156 -6.03 -12.43 1.19
CA GLN A 156 -7.00 -12.37 0.11
C GLN A 156 -6.64 -13.37 -1.00
N HIS A 157 -5.36 -13.42 -1.41
CA HIS A 157 -4.92 -14.33 -2.45
C HIS A 157 -5.04 -15.80 -2.02
N TYR A 158 -4.70 -16.11 -0.78
CA TYR A 158 -4.83 -17.44 -0.22
C TYR A 158 -6.28 -17.92 -0.24
N PHE A 159 -7.20 -17.14 0.32
CA PHE A 159 -8.62 -17.49 0.39
C PHE A 159 -9.33 -17.52 -0.97
N GLN A 160 -8.77 -16.86 -1.99
CA GLN A 160 -9.33 -16.92 -3.35
C GLN A 160 -9.09 -18.25 -4.05
N ARG A 161 -8.04 -18.99 -3.67
CA ARG A 161 -7.64 -20.24 -4.32
C ARG A 161 -8.45 -21.45 -3.89
N PHE A 162 -9.15 -21.38 -2.78
CA PHE A 162 -9.91 -22.48 -2.22
C PHE A 162 -11.39 -22.27 -2.46
N GLU A 163 -12.11 -23.37 -2.81
CA GLU A 163 -13.56 -23.33 -3.06
C GLU A 163 -14.35 -23.02 -1.80
N ASP A 164 -13.79 -23.34 -0.63
CA ASP A 164 -14.41 -23.05 0.66
C ASP A 164 -13.80 -21.78 1.24
N PRO A 165 -14.45 -20.63 0.98
CA PRO A 165 -13.83 -19.36 1.28
C PRO A 165 -14.02 -19.03 2.74
N LEU A 166 -13.15 -18.23 3.32
CA LEU A 166 -13.45 -17.22 4.32
C LEU A 166 -14.43 -17.58 5.46
N ASP A 167 -15.13 -18.70 5.41
CA ASP A 167 -16.08 -19.14 6.44
C ASP A 167 -15.40 -19.28 7.82
N ASN A 168 -14.07 -19.32 7.83
CA ASN A 168 -13.25 -19.41 9.04
C ASN A 168 -12.40 -18.16 9.34
N TYR A 169 -12.33 -17.19 8.41
CA TYR A 169 -11.67 -15.91 8.66
C TYR A 169 -12.72 -14.81 8.80
N GLU A 170 -13.18 -14.60 10.01
CA GLU A 170 -13.96 -13.40 10.32
C GLU A 170 -13.00 -12.26 10.66
N PRO A 171 -12.65 -11.40 9.68
CA PRO A 171 -11.88 -10.21 9.99
C PRO A 171 -12.65 -9.39 11.01
N LYS A 172 -11.96 -8.87 12.01
CA LYS A 172 -12.56 -8.07 13.06
C LYS A 172 -13.30 -6.88 12.42
N LEU A 173 -14.64 -7.07 12.32
CA LEU A 173 -15.66 -6.06 12.11
C LEU A 173 -15.51 -5.11 10.93
N MET A 174 -16.13 -5.51 9.83
CA MET A 174 -16.71 -4.51 8.93
C MET A 174 -17.72 -3.65 9.72
N LYS A 175 -17.37 -2.41 10.02
CA LYS A 175 -18.38 -1.44 10.41
C LYS A 175 -19.29 -1.28 9.21
N SER A 176 -20.52 -1.78 9.31
CA SER A 176 -21.59 -1.47 8.37
C SER A 176 -21.79 0.05 8.42
N THR A 177 -21.12 0.76 7.56
CA THR A 177 -21.42 2.15 7.31
C THR A 177 -22.48 2.16 6.22
N ASN A 178 -23.65 2.74 6.51
CA ASN A 178 -24.56 3.20 5.48
C ASN A 178 -23.82 4.26 4.65
N LEU A 179 -23.00 3.79 3.68
CA LEU A 179 -22.44 4.67 2.68
C LEU A 179 -23.64 5.31 1.97
N SER A 180 -23.68 6.60 1.97
CA SER A 180 -24.66 7.34 1.17
C SER A 180 -24.55 6.78 -0.25
N LYS A 181 -25.66 6.26 -0.77
CA LYS A 181 -25.73 5.92 -2.20
C LYS A 181 -25.30 7.17 -2.94
N GLY A 182 -24.14 7.11 -3.61
CA GLY A 182 -23.64 8.23 -4.39
C GLY A 182 -24.72 8.67 -5.36
N SER A 183 -25.44 9.73 -4.97
CA SER A 183 -26.42 10.37 -5.84
C SER A 183 -25.64 11.20 -6.84
N ASP A 184 -25.94 11.05 -8.12
CA ASP A 184 -25.50 11.88 -9.25
C ASP A 184 -24.03 12.33 -9.18
N ILE A 185 -23.10 11.34 -9.26
CA ILE A 185 -21.69 11.64 -9.28
C ILE A 185 -21.36 12.20 -10.66
N GLU A 186 -21.05 13.49 -10.72
CA GLU A 186 -20.52 14.08 -11.94
C GLU A 186 -19.12 13.57 -12.19
N GLN A 187 -19.01 12.53 -13.02
CA GLN A 187 -17.74 12.06 -13.55
C GLN A 187 -17.10 13.13 -14.45
N GLY A 188 -15.91 12.87 -14.94
CA GLY A 188 -15.21 13.73 -15.85
C GLY A 188 -13.78 14.01 -15.39
N MET A 189 -13.17 14.96 -16.07
CA MET A 189 -11.77 15.31 -15.84
C MET A 189 -11.66 16.73 -15.30
N VAL A 190 -10.59 17.00 -14.56
CA VAL A 190 -10.22 18.34 -14.10
C VAL A 190 -8.92 18.78 -14.73
N LYS A 191 -8.81 20.08 -15.02
CA LYS A 191 -7.60 20.69 -15.59
C LYS A 191 -6.59 20.96 -14.48
N VAL A 192 -5.36 20.54 -14.71
CA VAL A 192 -4.21 20.84 -13.87
C VAL A 192 -3.22 21.69 -14.65
N SER A 193 -2.84 22.82 -14.06
CA SER A 193 -1.92 23.77 -14.69
C SER A 193 -0.54 23.16 -14.89
N GLY A 194 0.15 23.51 -15.97
CA GLY A 194 1.55 23.19 -16.21
C GLY A 194 2.51 24.01 -15.35
N GLY A 195 3.79 23.90 -15.62
CA GLY A 195 4.86 24.67 -15.00
C GLY A 195 5.79 23.85 -14.12
N LEU A 196 6.67 24.52 -13.39
CA LEU A 196 7.57 23.89 -12.43
C LEU A 196 6.77 23.42 -11.20
N TYR A 197 7.02 22.18 -10.81
CA TYR A 197 6.47 21.55 -9.62
C TYR A 197 7.59 20.93 -8.79
N GLU A 198 7.48 20.96 -7.48
CA GLU A 198 8.42 20.34 -6.55
C GLU A 198 7.86 18.97 -6.12
N LEU A 199 8.39 17.91 -6.74
CA LEU A 199 8.03 16.51 -6.46
C LEU A 199 8.74 16.02 -5.21
N GLY A 200 8.04 15.29 -4.34
CA GLY A 200 8.59 14.65 -3.15
C GLY A 200 8.14 15.29 -1.85
N PHE A 201 8.67 14.81 -0.73
CA PHE A 201 8.27 15.26 0.60
C PHE A 201 8.98 16.54 1.02
N SER A 202 8.20 17.53 1.45
CA SER A 202 8.70 18.85 1.92
C SER A 202 8.43 19.12 3.41
N GLY A 203 7.79 18.18 4.11
CA GLY A 203 7.46 18.32 5.54
C GLY A 203 8.64 18.09 6.50
N ASN A 204 8.33 18.19 7.79
CA ASN A 204 9.29 17.91 8.86
C ASN A 204 9.07 16.58 9.56
N ASP A 205 7.93 15.93 9.33
CA ASP A 205 7.56 14.65 9.92
C ASP A 205 8.29 13.48 9.26
N PHE A 206 7.98 12.26 9.70
CA PHE A 206 8.52 11.06 9.08
C PHE A 206 8.14 10.97 7.59
N CYS A 207 9.13 10.64 6.75
CA CYS A 207 8.92 10.10 5.42
C CYS A 207 9.99 9.04 5.12
N TYR A 208 9.69 8.16 4.18
CA TYR A 208 10.70 7.24 3.68
C TYR A 208 11.77 8.00 2.89
N ASP A 209 12.97 7.42 2.83
CA ASP A 209 14.08 8.04 2.11
C ASP A 209 13.85 8.11 0.59
N ASN A 210 13.00 7.25 0.03
CA ASN A 210 12.61 7.28 -1.37
C ASN A 210 11.64 8.43 -1.74
N GLU A 211 11.11 9.15 -0.74
CA GLU A 211 10.26 10.34 -0.95
C GLU A 211 11.08 11.63 -1.04
N ILE A 212 12.39 11.56 -0.78
CA ILE A 212 13.31 12.69 -0.72
C ILE A 212 14.59 12.47 -1.53
N PRO A 213 15.28 13.57 -1.91
CA PRO A 213 14.92 14.98 -1.66
C PRO A 213 13.77 15.46 -2.56
N GLU A 214 13.02 16.45 -2.06
CA GLU A 214 12.13 17.22 -2.93
C GLU A 214 12.95 17.86 -4.04
N HIS A 215 12.45 17.79 -5.27
CA HIS A 215 13.15 18.27 -6.45
C HIS A 215 12.21 18.83 -7.51
N LYS A 216 12.72 19.73 -8.34
CA LYS A 216 11.93 20.38 -9.37
C LYS A 216 11.76 19.48 -10.59
N THR A 217 10.53 19.40 -11.07
CA THR A 217 10.17 18.79 -12.34
C THR A 217 9.26 19.73 -13.11
N TYR A 218 9.33 19.70 -14.46
CA TYR A 218 8.44 20.49 -15.30
C TYR A 218 7.29 19.60 -15.78
N LEU A 219 6.06 20.10 -15.67
CA LEU A 219 4.86 19.45 -16.16
C LEU A 219 4.20 20.32 -17.23
N ASN A 220 3.76 19.70 -18.32
CA ASN A 220 2.82 20.32 -19.25
C ASN A 220 1.43 20.38 -18.58
N PRO A 221 0.53 21.29 -18.99
CA PRO A 221 -0.84 21.25 -18.55
C PRO A 221 -1.54 19.97 -19.02
N PHE A 222 -2.39 19.39 -18.18
CA PHE A 222 -3.10 18.15 -18.48
C PHE A 222 -4.49 18.15 -17.83
N GLU A 223 -5.31 17.20 -18.23
CA GLU A 223 -6.54 16.84 -17.52
C GLU A 223 -6.36 15.51 -16.83
N ILE A 224 -6.96 15.35 -15.66
CA ILE A 224 -6.95 14.11 -14.87
C ILE A 224 -8.36 13.73 -14.46
N ASP A 225 -8.67 12.43 -14.45
CA ASP A 225 -9.97 11.94 -13.99
C ASP A 225 -10.26 12.36 -12.54
N LYS A 226 -11.48 12.84 -12.28
CA LYS A 226 -11.93 13.22 -10.93
C LYS A 226 -11.85 12.05 -9.95
N TYR A 227 -12.09 10.83 -10.42
CA TYR A 227 -12.16 9.59 -9.64
C TYR A 227 -11.26 8.50 -10.23
N PRO A 228 -10.89 7.48 -9.47
CA PRO A 228 -10.34 6.25 -10.03
C PRO A 228 -11.32 5.60 -11.00
N VAL A 229 -10.80 4.86 -11.98
CA VAL A 229 -11.61 4.09 -12.93
C VAL A 229 -12.47 3.07 -12.16
N THR A 230 -13.76 3.04 -12.47
CA THR A 230 -14.74 2.19 -11.80
C THR A 230 -14.83 0.80 -12.45
N ASN A 231 -15.43 -0.14 -11.74
CA ASN A 231 -15.72 -1.46 -12.27
C ASN A 231 -16.60 -1.40 -13.54
N ASN A 232 -17.57 -0.48 -13.58
CA ASN A 232 -18.43 -0.32 -14.75
C ASN A 232 -17.65 0.15 -15.98
N GLU A 233 -16.83 1.18 -15.82
CA GLU A 233 -15.99 1.69 -16.92
C GLU A 233 -15.00 0.62 -17.41
N TYR A 234 -14.48 -0.20 -16.47
CA TYR A 234 -13.59 -1.29 -16.84
C TYR A 234 -14.30 -2.44 -17.57
N LEU A 235 -15.57 -2.70 -17.22
CA LEU A 235 -16.42 -3.65 -17.97
C LEU A 235 -16.63 -3.21 -19.42
N GLU A 236 -16.80 -1.94 -19.69
CA GLU A 236 -16.92 -1.41 -21.06
C GLU A 236 -15.67 -1.75 -21.89
N PHE A 237 -14.46 -1.68 -21.30
CA PHE A 237 -13.23 -2.13 -21.94
C PHE A 237 -13.23 -3.63 -22.23
N ILE A 238 -13.66 -4.45 -21.27
CA ILE A 238 -13.76 -5.91 -21.47
C ILE A 238 -14.75 -6.24 -22.58
N ASP A 239 -15.95 -5.66 -22.54
CA ASP A 239 -17.02 -5.91 -23.50
C ASP A 239 -16.66 -5.39 -24.92
N ALA A 240 -15.84 -4.35 -25.02
CA ALA A 240 -15.27 -3.88 -26.28
C ALA A 240 -14.14 -4.78 -26.83
N GLY A 241 -13.84 -5.91 -26.14
CA GLY A 241 -12.82 -6.85 -26.58
C GLY A 241 -11.39 -6.44 -26.20
N GLY A 242 -11.22 -5.60 -25.16
CA GLY A 242 -9.92 -5.04 -24.76
C GLY A 242 -8.84 -6.09 -24.48
N TYR A 243 -9.21 -7.27 -23.97
CA TYR A 243 -8.29 -8.40 -23.76
C TYR A 243 -8.00 -9.23 -25.03
N HIS A 244 -8.64 -8.90 -26.13
CA HIS A 244 -8.47 -9.62 -27.42
C HIS A 244 -7.79 -8.79 -28.50
N ASP A 245 -7.62 -7.48 -28.26
CA ASP A 245 -6.96 -6.57 -29.21
C ASP A 245 -5.57 -6.16 -28.69
N TYR A 246 -4.52 -6.74 -29.30
CA TYR A 246 -3.12 -6.48 -28.95
C TYR A 246 -2.69 -5.02 -29.12
N ASN A 247 -3.40 -4.22 -29.92
CA ASN A 247 -3.04 -2.83 -30.20
C ASN A 247 -3.07 -1.95 -28.93
N PHE A 248 -3.83 -2.33 -27.91
CA PHE A 248 -3.86 -1.61 -26.64
C PHE A 248 -2.72 -1.99 -25.69
N TRP A 249 -2.10 -3.16 -25.87
CA TRP A 249 -1.17 -3.73 -24.92
C TRP A 249 0.29 -3.39 -25.22
N LEU A 250 1.07 -3.25 -24.18
CA LEU A 250 2.51 -3.35 -24.24
C LEU A 250 2.90 -4.82 -24.49
N SER A 251 4.02 -5.05 -25.18
CA SER A 251 4.38 -6.40 -25.62
C SER A 251 4.45 -7.43 -24.47
N ASP A 252 5.15 -7.10 -23.37
CA ASP A 252 5.24 -8.00 -22.22
C ASP A 252 3.86 -8.26 -21.59
N GLY A 253 2.99 -7.25 -21.55
CA GLY A 253 1.61 -7.39 -21.06
C GLY A 253 0.78 -8.31 -21.94
N TRP A 254 0.93 -8.19 -23.27
CA TRP A 254 0.25 -9.07 -24.20
C TRP A 254 0.71 -10.52 -24.11
N ASP A 255 2.00 -10.75 -23.89
CA ASP A 255 2.52 -12.09 -23.69
C ASP A 255 1.92 -12.73 -22.43
N LEU A 256 1.77 -11.98 -21.33
CA LEU A 256 1.11 -12.44 -20.11
C LEU A 256 -0.38 -12.74 -20.33
N VAL A 257 -1.10 -11.87 -21.06
CA VAL A 257 -2.52 -12.12 -21.43
C VAL A 257 -2.66 -13.48 -22.10
N ARG A 258 -1.78 -13.79 -23.06
CA ARG A 258 -1.82 -15.06 -23.79
C ARG A 258 -1.36 -16.25 -22.96
N GLU A 259 -0.29 -16.08 -22.18
CA GLU A 259 0.27 -17.16 -21.36
C GLU A 259 -0.68 -17.58 -20.25
N TYR A 260 -1.24 -16.60 -19.52
CA TYR A 260 -2.12 -16.85 -18.37
C TYR A 260 -3.61 -16.77 -18.72
N GLN A 261 -3.95 -16.57 -20.00
CA GLN A 261 -5.33 -16.46 -20.48
C GLN A 261 -6.15 -15.40 -19.70
N TRP A 262 -5.53 -14.23 -19.49
CA TRP A 262 -6.23 -13.14 -18.81
C TRP A 262 -7.41 -12.64 -19.67
N GLY A 263 -8.57 -12.46 -19.03
CA GLY A 263 -9.78 -11.93 -19.68
C GLY A 263 -10.54 -10.94 -18.80
N ALA A 264 -10.05 -10.71 -17.58
CA ALA A 264 -10.62 -9.77 -16.61
C ALA A 264 -9.61 -9.48 -15.47
N PRO A 265 -9.84 -8.47 -14.60
CA PRO A 265 -9.09 -8.25 -13.39
C PRO A 265 -9.00 -9.50 -12.51
N LEU A 266 -7.93 -9.62 -11.72
CA LEU A 266 -7.77 -10.75 -10.82
C LEU A 266 -8.96 -10.83 -9.84
N TYR A 267 -9.45 -12.05 -9.56
CA TYR A 267 -10.61 -12.37 -8.72
C TYR A 267 -12.00 -12.04 -9.31
N TRP A 268 -12.07 -11.55 -10.55
CA TRP A 268 -13.34 -11.46 -11.25
C TRP A 268 -13.66 -12.77 -11.95
N GLN A 269 -14.93 -13.13 -11.93
CA GLN A 269 -15.42 -14.31 -12.63
C GLN A 269 -16.81 -14.06 -13.22
N LYS A 270 -17.09 -14.68 -14.36
CA LYS A 270 -18.40 -14.59 -15.02
C LYS A 270 -19.21 -15.85 -14.70
N ILE A 271 -20.36 -15.70 -14.05
CA ILE A 271 -21.26 -16.78 -13.67
C ILE A 271 -22.63 -16.47 -14.27
N ASP A 272 -23.18 -17.38 -15.06
CA ASP A 272 -24.48 -17.23 -15.73
C ASP A 272 -24.66 -15.92 -16.50
N GLY A 273 -23.58 -15.43 -17.11
CA GLY A 273 -23.56 -14.19 -17.88
C GLY A 273 -23.30 -12.90 -17.07
N GLU A 274 -23.33 -12.97 -15.76
CA GLU A 274 -23.12 -11.85 -14.84
C GLU A 274 -21.71 -11.86 -14.24
N TRP A 275 -21.15 -10.68 -13.97
CA TRP A 275 -19.83 -10.55 -13.37
C TRP A 275 -19.90 -10.51 -11.84
N TYR A 276 -19.03 -11.28 -11.21
CA TYR A 276 -18.82 -11.37 -9.76
C TYR A 276 -17.38 -11.09 -9.43
N LYS A 277 -17.15 -10.59 -8.22
CA LYS A 277 -15.84 -10.46 -7.60
C LYS A 277 -15.84 -11.22 -6.28
N LYS A 278 -14.79 -11.99 -6.04
CA LYS A 278 -14.53 -12.61 -4.74
C LYS A 278 -13.55 -11.75 -3.97
N ASP A 279 -13.89 -11.30 -2.78
CA ASP A 279 -13.04 -10.55 -1.85
C ASP A 279 -13.36 -10.94 -0.39
N PHE A 280 -12.88 -10.21 0.60
CA PHE A 280 -13.17 -10.51 2.01
C PHE A 280 -14.65 -10.46 2.39
N ARG A 281 -15.50 -9.91 1.56
CA ARG A 281 -16.96 -9.91 1.70
C ARG A 281 -17.59 -11.19 1.12
N GLY A 282 -16.78 -12.12 0.60
CA GLY A 282 -17.21 -13.31 -0.12
C GLY A 282 -17.38 -13.06 -1.62
N LEU A 283 -18.09 -13.97 -2.29
CA LEU A 283 -18.42 -13.87 -3.71
C LEU A 283 -19.65 -13.00 -3.90
N ASN A 284 -19.48 -11.80 -4.43
CA ASN A 284 -20.55 -10.84 -4.62
C ASN A 284 -20.66 -10.40 -6.08
N LYS A 285 -21.87 -10.06 -6.51
CA LYS A 285 -22.07 -9.40 -7.79
C LYS A 285 -21.23 -8.14 -7.84
N LEU A 286 -20.59 -7.88 -8.96
CA LEU A 286 -19.70 -6.76 -9.14
C LEU A 286 -20.41 -5.43 -8.87
N ALA A 287 -19.87 -4.63 -7.94
CA ALA A 287 -20.39 -3.32 -7.61
C ALA A 287 -19.94 -2.29 -8.66
N PRO A 288 -20.83 -1.69 -9.47
CA PRO A 288 -20.43 -0.93 -10.65
C PRO A 288 -19.63 0.34 -10.33
N ASN A 289 -19.93 1.00 -9.22
CA ASN A 289 -19.33 2.27 -8.83
C ASN A 289 -18.13 2.15 -7.88
N GLU A 290 -17.70 0.94 -7.52
CA GLU A 290 -16.44 0.76 -6.82
C GLU A 290 -15.27 0.92 -7.79
N PRO A 291 -14.13 1.48 -7.35
CA PRO A 291 -12.89 1.45 -8.13
C PRO A 291 -12.52 0.03 -8.55
N VAL A 292 -12.08 -0.16 -9.78
CA VAL A 292 -11.49 -1.41 -10.22
C VAL A 292 -10.25 -1.71 -9.38
N THR A 293 -10.08 -2.96 -8.96
CA THR A 293 -8.93 -3.38 -8.16
C THR A 293 -8.28 -4.63 -8.73
N ASN A 294 -7.05 -4.88 -8.27
CA ASN A 294 -6.31 -6.09 -8.61
C ASN A 294 -6.05 -6.21 -10.11
N VAL A 295 -5.69 -5.09 -10.71
CA VAL A 295 -5.21 -4.95 -12.08
C VAL A 295 -3.70 -4.73 -12.10
N SER A 296 -3.02 -5.29 -13.08
CA SER A 296 -1.61 -5.01 -13.34
C SER A 296 -1.42 -3.63 -13.97
N TYR A 297 -0.18 -3.15 -13.98
CA TYR A 297 0.17 -1.95 -14.75
C TYR A 297 -0.20 -2.10 -16.24
N TYR A 298 0.02 -3.28 -16.82
CA TYR A 298 -0.29 -3.54 -18.21
C TYR A 298 -1.78 -3.46 -18.53
N GLU A 299 -2.63 -3.92 -17.62
CA GLU A 299 -4.09 -3.82 -17.72
C GLU A 299 -4.55 -2.36 -17.63
N ALA A 300 -3.97 -1.60 -16.69
CA ALA A 300 -4.26 -0.17 -16.52
C ALA A 300 -3.81 0.65 -17.75
N ASP A 301 -2.63 0.36 -18.32
CA ASP A 301 -2.11 1.01 -19.52
C ASP A 301 -2.97 0.66 -20.75
N ALA A 302 -3.36 -0.59 -20.92
CA ALA A 302 -4.21 -1.03 -22.02
C ALA A 302 -5.59 -0.36 -21.99
N TYR A 303 -6.22 -0.32 -20.80
CA TYR A 303 -7.47 0.42 -20.62
C TYR A 303 -7.29 1.90 -21.00
N SER A 304 -6.23 2.54 -20.52
CA SER A 304 -6.01 3.97 -20.77
C SER A 304 -5.88 4.28 -22.25
N LYS A 305 -5.20 3.44 -23.02
CA LYS A 305 -5.09 3.56 -24.49
C LYS A 305 -6.43 3.36 -25.19
N TRP A 306 -7.19 2.33 -24.79
CA TRP A 306 -8.53 2.11 -25.30
C TRP A 306 -9.44 3.32 -25.08
N ALA A 307 -9.36 3.95 -23.90
CA ALA A 307 -10.13 5.13 -23.56
C ALA A 307 -9.63 6.44 -24.22
N GLY A 308 -8.59 6.38 -25.08
CA GLY A 308 -7.97 7.56 -25.69
C GLY A 308 -7.26 8.48 -24.68
N LYS A 309 -6.74 7.89 -23.61
CA LYS A 309 -6.05 8.54 -22.50
C LYS A 309 -4.68 7.89 -22.26
N ARG A 310 -4.02 8.25 -21.16
CA ARG A 310 -2.82 7.59 -20.66
C ARG A 310 -2.82 7.55 -19.12
N LEU A 311 -1.94 6.77 -18.52
CA LEU A 311 -1.70 6.84 -17.10
C LEU A 311 -0.95 8.13 -16.72
N PRO A 312 -1.20 8.73 -15.56
CA PRO A 312 -0.43 9.86 -15.07
C PRO A 312 1.02 9.47 -14.81
N THR A 313 1.93 10.39 -14.98
CA THR A 313 3.23 10.28 -14.32
C THR A 313 3.07 10.45 -12.82
N GLU A 314 4.04 9.97 -12.04
CA GLU A 314 4.07 10.16 -10.60
C GLU A 314 3.95 11.64 -10.19
N ALA A 315 4.62 12.52 -10.93
CA ALA A 315 4.60 13.96 -10.67
C ALA A 315 3.26 14.63 -11.01
N GLU A 316 2.59 14.20 -12.08
CA GLU A 316 1.24 14.66 -12.41
C GLU A 316 0.24 14.23 -11.34
N TRP A 317 0.33 12.97 -10.90
CA TRP A 317 -0.52 12.45 -9.84
C TRP A 317 -0.33 13.24 -8.52
N GLU A 318 0.93 13.43 -8.09
CA GLU A 318 1.23 14.14 -6.84
C GLU A 318 0.80 15.61 -6.92
N LYS A 319 0.99 16.26 -8.07
CA LYS A 319 0.52 17.65 -8.25
C LYS A 319 -0.99 17.75 -8.15
N ALA A 320 -1.72 16.86 -8.82
CA ALA A 320 -3.19 16.85 -8.77
C ALA A 320 -3.74 16.60 -7.36
N ALA A 321 -3.02 15.79 -6.55
CA ALA A 321 -3.39 15.49 -5.17
C ALA A 321 -3.02 16.64 -4.20
N SER A 322 -1.84 17.24 -4.35
CA SER A 322 -1.23 18.04 -3.30
C SER A 322 -1.18 19.55 -3.55
N TRP A 323 -1.14 19.99 -4.80
CA TRP A 323 -0.90 21.39 -5.10
C TRP A 323 -2.12 22.27 -4.88
N ASP A 324 -1.94 23.33 -4.14
CA ASP A 324 -2.92 24.39 -3.92
C ASP A 324 -2.56 25.60 -4.77
N GLU A 325 -3.37 25.86 -5.81
CA GLU A 325 -3.13 26.96 -6.74
C GLU A 325 -3.29 28.34 -6.10
N ASP A 326 -4.16 28.45 -5.11
CA ASP A 326 -4.41 29.75 -4.44
C ASP A 326 -3.29 30.08 -3.46
N LEU A 327 -2.83 29.08 -2.70
CA LEU A 327 -1.78 29.24 -1.70
C LEU A 327 -0.36 29.06 -2.27
N LYS A 328 -0.25 28.61 -3.54
CA LYS A 328 1.03 28.29 -4.20
C LYS A 328 1.96 27.39 -3.36
N LYS A 329 1.36 26.37 -2.73
CA LYS A 329 2.09 25.41 -1.89
C LYS A 329 1.47 24.01 -1.94
N LYS A 330 2.27 23.04 -1.53
CA LYS A 330 1.83 21.65 -1.38
C LYS A 330 1.05 21.47 -0.08
N ARG A 331 0.04 20.62 -0.11
CA ARG A 331 -0.69 20.10 1.03
C ARG A 331 -0.14 18.71 1.39
N LEU A 332 -0.15 18.38 2.66
CA LEU A 332 0.25 17.05 3.13
C LEU A 332 -0.72 15.96 2.67
N TYR A 333 -2.01 16.26 2.76
CA TYR A 333 -3.12 15.45 2.25
C TYR A 333 -3.91 16.24 1.20
N PRO A 334 -4.69 15.60 0.32
CA PRO A 334 -5.48 16.31 -0.69
C PRO A 334 -6.37 17.42 -0.10
N TRP A 335 -6.98 17.14 1.03
CA TRP A 335 -7.88 18.06 1.75
C TRP A 335 -7.16 19.06 2.68
N GLY A 336 -5.85 19.03 2.79
CA GLY A 336 -5.06 19.97 3.62
C GLY A 336 -4.12 19.30 4.60
N VAL A 337 -4.19 19.70 5.89
CA VAL A 337 -3.28 19.23 6.95
C VAL A 337 -3.97 18.40 8.03
N ARG A 338 -5.30 18.31 8.00
CA ARG A 338 -6.07 17.51 8.95
C ARG A 338 -5.77 16.02 8.74
N LEU A 339 -5.52 15.30 9.82
CA LEU A 339 -5.27 13.85 9.76
C LEU A 339 -6.39 13.11 9.01
N PRO A 340 -6.06 12.01 8.32
CA PRO A 340 -7.06 11.16 7.68
C PRO A 340 -8.12 10.67 8.66
N SER A 341 -9.34 10.50 8.17
CA SER A 341 -10.49 10.03 8.95
C SER A 341 -11.50 9.33 8.05
N ASP A 342 -12.49 8.70 8.65
CA ASP A 342 -13.58 7.98 7.98
C ASP A 342 -14.50 8.86 7.08
N ILE A 343 -14.36 10.18 7.15
CA ILE A 343 -15.05 11.11 6.26
C ILE A 343 -14.17 11.62 5.10
N THR A 344 -12.87 11.38 5.14
CA THR A 344 -11.92 11.86 4.13
C THR A 344 -11.39 10.77 3.22
N SER A 345 -11.28 9.54 3.72
CA SER A 345 -10.66 8.43 2.98
C SER A 345 -11.02 7.06 3.55
N ASN A 346 -10.93 6.03 2.70
CA ASN A 346 -11.07 4.64 3.09
C ASN A 346 -9.69 4.03 3.32
N LEU A 347 -9.34 3.82 4.57
CA LEU A 347 -8.05 3.30 5.01
C LEU A 347 -8.26 2.11 5.96
N LEU A 348 -7.19 1.46 6.43
CA LEU A 348 -7.24 0.25 7.25
C LEU A 348 -8.19 0.39 8.45
N GLU A 349 -8.16 1.53 9.12
CA GLU A 349 -8.96 1.78 10.34
C GLU A 349 -10.48 1.79 10.09
N SER A 350 -10.89 1.84 8.81
CA SER A 350 -12.30 1.65 8.45
C SER A 350 -12.77 0.20 8.59
N TRP A 351 -11.84 -0.77 8.52
CA TRP A 351 -12.08 -2.21 8.53
C TRP A 351 -13.13 -2.66 7.50
N LYS A 352 -13.23 -1.97 6.36
CA LYS A 352 -14.19 -2.32 5.29
C LYS A 352 -13.71 -3.47 4.42
N TRP A 353 -12.41 -3.65 4.31
CA TRP A 353 -11.76 -4.71 3.54
C TRP A 353 -12.13 -4.72 2.03
N ALA A 354 -12.58 -3.59 1.54
CA ALA A 354 -12.95 -3.38 0.15
C ALA A 354 -12.93 -1.90 -0.20
N PRO A 355 -12.82 -1.53 -1.49
CA PRO A 355 -13.00 -0.17 -1.93
C PRO A 355 -14.42 0.33 -1.63
N SER A 356 -14.55 1.63 -1.46
CA SER A 356 -15.85 2.28 -1.37
C SER A 356 -16.28 2.80 -2.74
N PRO A 357 -17.58 2.87 -3.03
CA PRO A 357 -18.06 3.49 -4.25
C PRO A 357 -17.49 4.92 -4.43
N ILE A 358 -17.23 5.31 -5.67
CA ILE A 358 -16.77 6.68 -5.96
C ILE A 358 -17.75 7.71 -5.37
N GLY A 359 -17.21 8.86 -4.90
CA GLY A 359 -18.03 9.91 -4.26
C GLY A 359 -18.34 9.67 -2.78
N SER A 360 -17.88 8.56 -2.17
CA SER A 360 -18.12 8.27 -0.74
C SER A 360 -17.43 9.26 0.21
N TYR A 361 -16.41 9.99 -0.25
CA TYR A 361 -15.58 10.87 0.57
C TYR A 361 -15.49 12.30 0.01
N PRO A 362 -16.59 13.08 0.05
CA PRO A 362 -16.60 14.44 -0.49
C PRO A 362 -15.62 15.38 0.23
N GLU A 363 -15.35 15.13 1.53
CA GLU A 363 -14.39 15.91 2.33
C GLU A 363 -12.92 15.57 2.00
N GLY A 364 -12.69 14.50 1.24
CA GLY A 364 -11.35 14.05 0.79
C GLY A 364 -10.87 14.68 -0.50
N LYS A 365 -11.57 15.68 -1.02
CA LYS A 365 -11.29 16.33 -2.30
C LYS A 365 -10.00 17.13 -2.29
N SER A 366 -9.19 17.01 -3.37
CA SER A 366 -8.02 17.86 -3.59
C SER A 366 -8.42 19.27 -4.03
N HIS A 367 -7.47 20.20 -4.03
CA HIS A 367 -7.71 21.57 -4.51
C HIS A 367 -8.22 21.60 -5.96
N TYR A 368 -7.67 20.74 -6.83
CA TYR A 368 -8.10 20.62 -8.22
C TYR A 368 -9.47 19.95 -8.39
N GLY A 369 -10.01 19.32 -7.36
CA GLY A 369 -11.29 18.63 -7.43
C GLY A 369 -11.18 17.13 -7.73
N CYS A 370 -10.02 16.51 -7.53
CA CYS A 370 -9.86 15.07 -7.56
C CYS A 370 -10.31 14.47 -6.22
N TYR A 371 -11.05 13.37 -6.28
CA TYR A 371 -11.55 12.65 -5.12
C TYR A 371 -10.84 11.32 -4.96
N GLN A 372 -10.87 10.79 -3.74
CA GLN A 372 -10.32 9.46 -3.43
C GLN A 372 -8.87 9.28 -3.93
N MET A 373 -8.08 10.38 -3.83
CA MET A 373 -6.65 10.34 -4.14
C MET A 373 -5.86 9.55 -3.09
N LEU A 374 -6.38 9.43 -1.87
CA LEU A 374 -5.79 8.63 -0.80
C LEU A 374 -6.80 7.60 -0.28
N GLY A 375 -6.32 6.36 -0.13
CA GLY A 375 -7.13 5.22 0.26
C GLY A 375 -7.84 4.55 -0.92
N ASP A 376 -8.75 3.65 -0.64
CA ASP A 376 -9.48 2.78 -1.57
C ASP A 376 -8.56 1.86 -2.39
N VAL A 377 -7.80 2.40 -3.35
CA VAL A 377 -6.88 1.62 -4.20
C VAL A 377 -5.57 2.35 -4.41
N TRP A 378 -4.46 1.61 -4.42
CA TRP A 378 -3.20 2.10 -4.96
C TRP A 378 -3.35 2.42 -6.44
N GLU A 379 -2.90 3.57 -6.88
CA GLU A 379 -3.04 3.97 -8.27
C GLU A 379 -1.74 3.83 -9.05
N TRP A 380 -1.77 3.03 -10.12
CA TRP A 380 -0.65 2.90 -11.05
C TRP A 380 -0.32 4.23 -11.72
N THR A 381 0.96 4.53 -11.78
CA THR A 381 1.50 5.64 -12.59
C THR A 381 2.37 5.10 -13.72
N SER A 382 2.56 5.90 -14.77
CA SER A 382 3.47 5.54 -15.87
C SER A 382 4.95 5.58 -15.48
N SER A 383 5.28 6.17 -14.32
CA SER A 383 6.66 6.36 -13.88
C SER A 383 7.32 5.06 -13.45
N GLU A 384 8.57 4.85 -13.89
CA GLU A 384 9.45 3.84 -13.31
C GLU A 384 9.81 4.21 -11.87
N TYR A 385 9.91 3.20 -11.01
CA TYR A 385 10.48 3.42 -9.69
C TYR A 385 11.98 3.66 -9.80
N THR A 386 12.35 4.91 -9.65
CA THR A 386 13.74 5.37 -9.61
C THR A 386 13.99 6.16 -8.34
N LEU A 387 15.26 6.22 -7.93
CA LEU A 387 15.66 7.07 -6.81
C LEU A 387 15.68 8.53 -7.27
N TYR A 388 15.19 9.43 -6.43
CA TYR A 388 15.14 10.86 -6.77
C TYR A 388 16.54 11.47 -6.93
N PRO A 389 16.71 12.51 -7.76
CA PRO A 389 17.97 13.20 -7.91
C PRO A 389 18.52 13.67 -6.54
N GLY A 390 19.75 13.26 -6.20
CA GLY A 390 20.35 13.56 -4.91
C GLY A 390 19.94 12.65 -3.75
N PHE A 391 19.26 11.54 -4.03
CA PHE A 391 18.90 10.52 -3.03
C PHE A 391 20.09 10.10 -2.17
N ARG A 392 19.84 9.91 -0.89
CA ARG A 392 20.78 9.30 0.06
C ARG A 392 20.01 8.33 0.96
N SER A 393 20.40 7.06 0.92
CA SER A 393 19.79 6.06 1.78
C SER A 393 19.95 6.41 3.25
N LYS A 394 18.86 6.43 3.99
CA LYS A 394 18.85 6.57 5.45
C LYS A 394 18.91 5.24 6.15
N PHE A 395 18.34 4.21 5.53
CA PHE A 395 18.39 2.83 5.99
C PHE A 395 18.73 1.94 4.81
N SER A 396 20.04 1.64 4.68
CA SER A 396 20.59 0.86 3.57
C SER A 396 19.86 -0.47 3.37
N GLU A 397 19.67 -0.84 2.13
CA GLU A 397 18.97 -2.05 1.69
C GLU A 397 17.45 -2.06 1.94
N TYR A 398 16.84 -0.93 2.34
CA TYR A 398 15.38 -0.86 2.54
C TYR A 398 14.64 -0.46 1.26
N THR A 399 14.94 0.70 0.69
CA THR A 399 14.27 1.22 -0.52
C THR A 399 15.18 1.25 -1.74
N ASP A 400 16.48 1.41 -1.54
CA ASP A 400 17.49 1.64 -2.56
C ASP A 400 17.75 0.44 -3.48
N LYS A 401 17.43 -0.80 -3.04
CA LYS A 401 17.66 -2.02 -3.82
C LYS A 401 16.57 -2.35 -4.84
N TRP A 402 15.46 -1.62 -4.82
CA TRP A 402 14.29 -1.93 -5.64
C TRP A 402 14.14 -1.04 -6.88
N ALA A 403 15.04 -0.08 -7.06
CA ALA A 403 15.03 0.80 -8.23
C ALA A 403 15.16 0.01 -9.54
N ILE A 404 14.40 0.46 -10.55
CA ILE A 404 14.33 -0.10 -11.91
C ILE A 404 13.48 -1.39 -12.00
N ASN A 405 12.80 -1.55 -13.13
CA ASN A 405 11.89 -2.66 -13.44
C ASN A 405 10.66 -2.77 -12.51
N GLN A 406 10.31 -1.69 -11.87
CA GLN A 406 9.07 -1.56 -11.10
C GLN A 406 8.38 -0.25 -11.44
N LYS A 407 7.06 -0.23 -11.36
CA LYS A 407 6.26 0.97 -11.57
C LYS A 407 5.83 1.56 -10.23
N VAL A 408 5.77 2.89 -10.18
CA VAL A 408 5.32 3.60 -8.99
C VAL A 408 3.81 3.54 -8.88
N LEU A 409 3.34 3.26 -7.65
CA LEU A 409 1.94 3.41 -7.24
C LEU A 409 1.84 4.50 -6.19
N ARG A 410 0.71 5.19 -6.20
CA ARG A 410 0.43 6.30 -5.29
C ARG A 410 -0.92 6.11 -4.60
N GLY A 411 -1.13 6.79 -3.48
CA GLY A 411 -2.43 6.95 -2.85
C GLY A 411 -2.74 6.04 -1.68
N GLY A 412 -2.17 4.86 -1.59
CA GLY A 412 -2.57 3.86 -0.60
C GLY A 412 -3.85 3.13 -0.98
N SER A 413 -4.20 2.11 -0.22
CA SER A 413 -5.43 1.33 -0.40
C SER A 413 -6.29 1.34 0.85
N PHE A 414 -7.45 0.69 0.79
CA PHE A 414 -8.30 0.45 1.97
C PHE A 414 -7.63 -0.36 3.07
N ALA A 415 -6.50 -1.01 2.78
CA ALA A 415 -5.71 -1.77 3.74
C ALA A 415 -4.45 -1.02 4.24
N THR A 416 -4.21 0.19 3.75
CA THR A 416 -3.09 1.03 4.19
C THR A 416 -3.44 1.76 5.49
N PRO A 417 -2.61 1.68 6.55
CA PRO A 417 -2.81 2.43 7.79
C PRO A 417 -2.77 3.95 7.59
N SER A 418 -3.63 4.67 8.29
CA SER A 418 -3.80 6.12 8.14
C SER A 418 -2.54 6.93 8.48
N SER A 419 -1.71 6.44 9.41
CA SER A 419 -0.45 7.10 9.78
C SER A 419 0.67 6.94 8.74
N GLN A 420 0.50 6.04 7.75
CA GLN A 420 1.44 5.92 6.64
C GLN A 420 1.13 6.86 5.48
N ILE A 421 -0.15 7.29 5.38
CA ILE A 421 -0.64 7.94 4.18
C ILE A 421 -0.25 9.43 4.11
N ARG A 422 0.17 9.88 2.95
CA ARG A 422 0.42 11.29 2.56
C ARG A 422 0.59 11.39 1.05
N ASN A 423 0.47 12.59 0.51
CA ASN A 423 0.55 12.81 -0.94
C ASN A 423 1.89 12.36 -1.56
N SER A 424 2.99 12.39 -0.80
CA SER A 424 4.32 11.99 -1.27
C SER A 424 4.63 10.50 -1.12
N TYR A 425 3.81 9.73 -0.39
CA TYR A 425 4.07 8.32 -0.14
C TYR A 425 4.11 7.52 -1.44
N ARG A 426 5.19 6.74 -1.62
CA ARG A 426 5.47 5.95 -2.82
C ARG A 426 5.43 4.46 -2.49
N ASN A 427 4.70 3.71 -3.30
CA ASN A 427 4.81 2.26 -3.37
C ASN A 427 5.28 1.85 -4.76
N TYR A 428 5.73 0.62 -4.91
CA TYR A 428 6.27 0.14 -6.17
C TYR A 428 6.12 -1.37 -6.28
N PHE A 429 5.68 -1.84 -7.44
CA PHE A 429 5.53 -3.24 -7.78
C PHE A 429 5.99 -3.49 -9.22
N LYS A 430 6.28 -4.74 -9.52
CA LYS A 430 6.55 -5.15 -10.89
C LYS A 430 5.30 -4.95 -11.76
N PRO A 431 5.43 -4.58 -13.03
CA PRO A 431 4.29 -4.19 -13.85
C PRO A 431 3.27 -5.30 -14.09
N TYR A 432 3.61 -6.54 -13.86
CA TYR A 432 2.71 -7.70 -13.98
C TYR A 432 1.97 -8.08 -12.69
N GLU A 433 2.31 -7.47 -11.57
CA GLU A 433 1.67 -7.82 -10.28
C GLU A 433 0.21 -7.36 -10.26
N ARG A 434 -0.68 -8.30 -9.89
CA ARG A 434 -2.14 -8.08 -9.82
C ARG A 434 -2.70 -8.24 -8.41
N ILE A 435 -1.86 -8.67 -7.46
CA ILE A 435 -2.27 -9.00 -6.09
C ILE A 435 -2.44 -7.78 -5.20
N PRO A 436 -1.61 -6.72 -5.32
CA PRO A 436 -1.86 -5.48 -4.59
C PRO A 436 -3.28 -4.96 -4.87
N PHE A 437 -3.84 -4.24 -3.92
CA PHE A 437 -5.13 -3.55 -4.10
C PHE A 437 -4.94 -2.33 -5.02
N SER A 438 -4.52 -2.62 -6.24
CA SER A 438 -4.14 -1.63 -7.26
C SER A 438 -5.25 -1.39 -8.26
N GLY A 439 -5.55 -0.13 -8.46
CA GLY A 439 -6.39 0.41 -9.52
C GLY A 439 -5.64 1.54 -10.22
N PHE A 440 -6.33 2.51 -10.79
CA PHE A 440 -5.72 3.64 -11.50
C PHE A 440 -6.75 4.71 -11.83
N ARG A 441 -6.26 5.89 -12.20
CA ARG A 441 -7.00 6.92 -12.93
C ARG A 441 -6.23 7.34 -14.16
N CYS A 442 -6.89 7.98 -15.12
CA CYS A 442 -6.25 8.38 -16.36
C CYS A 442 -6.05 9.90 -16.46
N VAL A 443 -5.16 10.27 -17.36
CA VAL A 443 -4.92 11.66 -17.75
C VAL A 443 -5.01 11.81 -19.27
N ARG A 444 -5.22 13.04 -19.70
CA ARG A 444 -5.21 13.44 -21.10
C ARG A 444 -4.37 14.70 -21.25
N ASP A 445 -3.52 14.73 -22.29
CA ASP A 445 -2.73 15.91 -22.60
C ASP A 445 -3.63 17.04 -23.10
N LEU A 446 -3.32 18.26 -22.66
CA LEU A 446 -3.90 19.47 -23.23
C LEU A 446 -2.93 19.96 -24.32
N LEU A 447 -3.33 19.77 -25.58
CA LEU A 447 -2.59 20.25 -26.75
C LEU A 447 -2.69 21.77 -26.89
#